data_8490e1c3a59b203547ead696b17f19b1
#
_entry.id   8490e1c3a59b203547ead696b17f19b1
#
_cell.length_a   1.000
_cell.length_b   1.000
_cell.length_c   1.000
_cell.angle_alpha   90.00
_cell.angle_beta   90.00
_cell.angle_gamma   90.00
#
_symmetry.space_group_name_H-M   'P 1'
#
loop_
_entity.id
_entity.type
_entity.pdbx_description
1 polymer ?
#
loop_
_entity_poly.entity_id
_entity_poly.type
_entity_poly.pdbx_seq_one_letter_code
_entity_poly.pdbx_strand_id
1 'polypeptide(L)'
;MSLLENNIRKICKDWKVNSVAADLHCHTKMSDGSASIDEVVLMAKKLGLKTIAVTDHDTFAGATRACVYGRRQGIEVIHGAEISCIDSARGRKVHILCYLCQNPDRLEGVFKRTKERRQRAAALMLQKVMRQYPITPDMVSRRAQGSTNIYKQHIMHALLDAGYTNEIFGDLFRSLFHPREGSAYASVEYPEVTEIVPKIHEAGGLAVLAHPAVYDSYDVMEELLPLGLDGVEVWHPRNHPDDPERLSGFCREHGLIMTGGTDFHGLYTKKPNPLGTCTTGDDQVELMKKRCEKYRKQTPRADKQ
;
A
#
# COMPACT_ATOMS: atom_id res chain seq x y z
N MET A 1 34.31 9.61 5.06
CA MET A 1 32.88 9.80 5.27
C MET A 1 32.41 10.90 4.33
N SER A 2 31.49 10.61 3.43
CA SER A 2 31.04 11.55 2.40
C SER A 2 30.05 12.60 2.98
N LEU A 3 30.00 13.78 2.33
CA LEU A 3 29.01 14.83 2.65
C LEU A 3 27.58 14.29 2.67
N LEU A 4 27.29 13.24 1.88
CA LEU A 4 26.02 12.55 1.83
C LEU A 4 25.72 11.78 3.13
N GLU A 5 26.70 11.08 3.71
CA GLU A 5 26.58 10.38 5.00
C GLU A 5 26.33 11.31 6.17
N ASN A 6 26.96 12.50 6.14
CA ASN A 6 26.76 13.51 7.18
C ASN A 6 25.38 14.19 7.08
N ASN A 7 24.87 14.42 5.86
CA ASN A 7 23.52 14.94 5.67
C ASN A 7 22.43 13.94 6.07
N ILE A 8 22.61 12.66 5.73
CA ILE A 8 21.69 11.59 6.16
C ILE A 8 21.70 11.46 7.69
N ARG A 9 22.87 11.51 8.34
CA ARG A 9 22.95 11.48 9.81
C ARG A 9 22.33 12.71 10.48
N LYS A 10 22.40 13.87 9.85
CA LYS A 10 21.80 15.11 10.37
C LYS A 10 20.28 15.06 10.27
N ILE A 11 19.77 14.61 9.12
CA ILE A 11 18.32 14.36 8.91
C ILE A 11 17.80 13.33 9.91
N CYS A 12 18.54 12.25 10.16
CA CYS A 12 18.16 11.22 11.14
C CYS A 12 18.27 11.67 12.61
N LYS A 13 19.07 12.68 12.94
CA LYS A 13 19.22 13.18 14.32
C LYS A 13 18.07 14.09 14.77
N ASP A 14 17.46 14.80 13.84
CA ASP A 14 16.34 15.70 14.14
C ASP A 14 14.97 14.96 14.21
N TRP A 15 14.96 13.70 13.75
CA TRP A 15 13.81 12.80 13.84
C TRP A 15 14.01 11.85 15.03
N LYS A 16 13.42 12.18 16.17
CA LYS A 16 13.27 11.24 17.28
C LYS A 16 12.36 10.10 16.82
N VAL A 17 12.93 9.10 16.15
CA VAL A 17 12.28 7.79 16.01
C VAL A 17 12.17 7.25 17.42
N ASN A 18 10.99 7.25 17.99
CA ASN A 18 10.72 6.49 19.21
C ASN A 18 11.13 5.05 18.91
N SER A 19 11.98 4.48 19.75
CA SER A 19 12.71 3.23 19.50
C SER A 19 11.85 1.96 19.37
N VAL A 20 10.55 2.11 19.16
CA VAL A 20 9.53 1.06 19.16
C VAL A 20 8.39 1.48 18.23
N ALA A 21 8.65 1.52 16.94
CA ALA A 21 7.64 1.97 15.99
C ALA A 21 7.54 0.98 14.83
N ALA A 22 6.32 0.73 14.38
CA ALA A 22 6.03 -0.09 13.22
C ALA A 22 5.63 0.81 12.04
N ASP A 23 6.18 0.56 10.86
CA ASP A 23 5.67 1.13 9.63
C ASP A 23 4.76 0.09 8.95
N LEU A 24 3.46 0.32 8.99
CA LEU A 24 2.48 -0.68 8.59
C LEU A 24 1.93 -0.49 7.17
N HIS A 25 2.56 0.38 6.35
CA HIS A 25 2.12 0.59 4.98
C HIS A 25 3.32 0.77 4.04
N CYS A 26 3.73 -0.33 3.41
CA CYS A 26 4.91 -0.35 2.53
C CYS A 26 4.65 -1.17 1.27
N HIS A 27 5.02 -0.60 0.13
CA HIS A 27 4.97 -1.25 -1.18
C HIS A 27 6.35 -1.68 -1.65
N THR A 28 6.38 -2.79 -2.35
CA THR A 28 7.59 -3.36 -2.94
C THR A 28 7.46 -3.49 -4.45
N LYS A 29 8.51 -4.03 -5.09
CA LYS A 29 8.45 -4.40 -6.52
C LYS A 29 7.40 -5.46 -6.85
N MET A 30 6.75 -6.07 -5.85
CA MET A 30 5.66 -7.02 -6.12
C MET A 30 4.40 -6.31 -6.62
N SER A 31 4.24 -5.01 -6.33
CA SER A 31 3.21 -4.15 -6.90
C SER A 31 3.83 -2.95 -7.63
N ASP A 32 3.76 -1.79 -7.07
CA ASP A 32 4.15 -0.51 -7.68
C ASP A 32 5.22 0.26 -6.90
N GLY A 33 5.89 -0.41 -5.96
CA GLY A 33 7.10 0.10 -5.35
C GLY A 33 8.35 -0.11 -6.21
N SER A 34 9.39 0.66 -5.97
CA SER A 34 10.68 0.55 -6.69
C SER A 34 11.71 -0.32 -5.97
N ALA A 35 11.50 -0.62 -4.69
CA ALA A 35 12.41 -1.43 -3.88
C ALA A 35 11.93 -2.89 -3.81
N SER A 36 12.87 -3.83 -3.80
CA SER A 36 12.58 -5.23 -3.54
C SER A 36 12.22 -5.46 -2.06
N ILE A 37 11.58 -6.59 -1.76
CA ILE A 37 11.27 -7.00 -0.39
C ILE A 37 12.53 -6.95 0.50
N ASP A 38 13.63 -7.50 -0.01
CA ASP A 38 14.88 -7.59 0.75
C ASP A 38 15.43 -6.18 1.07
N GLU A 39 15.36 -5.26 0.10
CA GLU A 39 15.75 -3.86 0.29
C GLU A 39 14.88 -3.15 1.34
N VAL A 40 13.55 -3.33 1.29
CA VAL A 40 12.63 -2.72 2.29
C VAL A 40 12.94 -3.23 3.69
N VAL A 41 13.11 -4.54 3.87
CA VAL A 41 13.47 -5.14 5.17
C VAL A 41 14.83 -4.63 5.68
N LEU A 42 15.84 -4.53 4.81
CA LEU A 42 17.16 -4.01 5.20
C LEU A 42 17.12 -2.52 5.53
N MET A 43 16.29 -1.73 4.82
CA MET A 43 16.08 -0.32 5.17
C MET A 43 15.42 -0.20 6.54
N ALA A 44 14.36 -0.98 6.82
CA ALA A 44 13.71 -1.02 8.12
C ALA A 44 14.72 -1.32 9.25
N LYS A 45 15.56 -2.31 9.05
CA LYS A 45 16.63 -2.67 10.00
C LYS A 45 17.61 -1.51 10.23
N LYS A 46 18.08 -0.85 9.15
CA LYS A 46 19.00 0.29 9.24
C LYS A 46 18.39 1.50 9.96
N LEU A 47 17.08 1.68 9.84
CA LEU A 47 16.33 2.75 10.50
C LEU A 47 15.94 2.42 11.94
N GLY A 48 16.19 1.20 12.41
CA GLY A 48 15.87 0.77 13.77
C GLY A 48 14.39 0.43 13.99
N LEU A 49 13.61 0.24 12.92
CA LEU A 49 12.25 -0.26 13.03
C LEU A 49 12.27 -1.70 13.49
N LYS A 50 11.34 -2.08 14.36
CA LYS A 50 11.18 -3.48 14.80
C LYS A 50 10.18 -4.24 13.95
N THR A 51 9.16 -3.55 13.47
CA THR A 51 8.05 -4.13 12.73
C THR A 51 7.76 -3.32 11.48
N ILE A 52 7.49 -3.98 10.37
CA ILE A 52 6.93 -3.38 9.16
C ILE A 52 5.77 -4.23 8.65
N ALA A 53 4.88 -3.64 7.87
CA ALA A 53 3.97 -4.43 7.05
C ALA A 53 4.30 -4.25 5.57
N VAL A 54 4.32 -5.35 4.82
CA VAL A 54 4.35 -5.34 3.36
C VAL A 54 2.91 -5.46 2.89
N THR A 55 2.44 -4.41 2.21
CA THR A 55 1.03 -4.22 1.83
C THR A 55 0.86 -3.97 0.34
N ASP A 56 1.58 -4.74 -0.47
CA ASP A 56 1.53 -4.63 -1.93
C ASP A 56 0.10 -4.66 -2.48
N HIS A 57 -0.19 -3.87 -3.51
CA HIS A 57 -1.51 -3.74 -4.10
C HIS A 57 -2.08 -5.04 -4.66
N ASP A 58 -3.25 -5.42 -4.16
CA ASP A 58 -4.09 -6.52 -4.65
C ASP A 58 -3.33 -7.86 -4.76
N THR A 59 -2.39 -8.12 -3.83
CA THR A 59 -1.59 -9.35 -3.83
C THR A 59 -0.99 -9.67 -2.47
N PHE A 60 -0.90 -10.97 -2.14
CA PHE A 60 -0.06 -11.48 -1.07
C PHE A 60 1.22 -12.16 -1.61
N ALA A 61 1.50 -12.03 -2.92
CA ALA A 61 2.72 -12.56 -3.50
C ALA A 61 3.93 -11.94 -2.81
N GLY A 62 4.89 -12.77 -2.39
CA GLY A 62 6.05 -12.29 -1.64
C GLY A 62 5.86 -12.15 -0.12
N ALA A 63 4.64 -12.18 0.41
CA ALA A 63 4.40 -12.04 1.85
C ALA A 63 5.17 -13.08 2.69
N THR A 64 5.14 -14.34 2.28
CA THR A 64 5.93 -15.42 2.92
C THR A 64 7.43 -15.12 2.87
N ARG A 65 7.94 -14.68 1.71
CA ARG A 65 9.36 -14.29 1.57
C ARG A 65 9.70 -13.13 2.51
N ALA A 66 8.84 -12.11 2.56
CA ALA A 66 9.04 -10.97 3.44
C ALA A 66 9.12 -11.37 4.92
N CYS A 67 8.20 -12.22 5.38
CA CYS A 67 8.20 -12.73 6.75
C CYS A 67 9.44 -13.59 7.07
N VAL A 68 9.84 -14.48 6.15
CA VAL A 68 11.04 -15.34 6.34
C VAL A 68 12.32 -14.50 6.33
N TYR A 69 12.43 -13.58 5.40
CA TYR A 69 13.62 -12.72 5.32
C TYR A 69 13.70 -11.74 6.50
N GLY A 70 12.57 -11.12 6.87
CA GLY A 70 12.48 -10.25 8.04
C GLY A 70 12.94 -10.94 9.31
N ARG A 71 12.45 -12.16 9.57
CA ARG A 71 12.86 -12.96 10.73
C ARG A 71 14.38 -13.19 10.76
N ARG A 72 15.01 -13.48 9.61
CA ARG A 72 16.46 -13.65 9.49
C ARG A 72 17.23 -12.36 9.78
N GLN A 73 16.62 -11.21 9.52
CA GLN A 73 17.21 -9.90 9.76
C GLN A 73 16.88 -9.32 11.15
N GLY A 74 16.03 -9.98 11.93
CA GLY A 74 15.58 -9.50 13.24
C GLY A 74 14.48 -8.43 13.14
N ILE A 75 13.75 -8.40 12.00
CA ILE A 75 12.60 -7.52 11.77
C ILE A 75 11.33 -8.37 11.73
N GLU A 76 10.33 -8.01 12.51
CA GLU A 76 9.00 -8.57 12.37
C GLU A 76 8.34 -8.01 11.11
N VAL A 77 7.87 -8.89 10.23
CA VAL A 77 7.09 -8.51 9.07
C VAL A 77 5.67 -9.00 9.22
N ILE A 78 4.74 -8.06 9.32
CA ILE A 78 3.31 -8.33 9.23
C ILE A 78 2.97 -8.47 7.75
N HIS A 79 2.42 -9.62 7.37
CA HIS A 79 1.94 -9.78 6.01
C HIS A 79 0.59 -9.08 5.84
N GLY A 80 0.46 -8.37 4.74
CA GLY A 80 -0.75 -7.64 4.40
C GLY A 80 -0.90 -7.48 2.89
N ALA A 81 -1.95 -6.81 2.51
CA ALA A 81 -2.19 -6.32 1.16
C ALA A 81 -3.01 -5.04 1.23
N GLU A 82 -2.76 -4.10 0.33
CA GLU A 82 -3.64 -2.96 0.12
C GLU A 82 -4.61 -3.28 -1.01
N ILE A 83 -5.89 -3.45 -0.67
CA ILE A 83 -6.95 -3.80 -1.62
C ILE A 83 -7.52 -2.54 -2.22
N SER A 84 -7.41 -2.43 -3.54
CA SER A 84 -7.98 -1.30 -4.29
C SER A 84 -9.48 -1.48 -4.48
N CYS A 85 -10.24 -0.49 -4.03
CA CYS A 85 -11.70 -0.46 -4.05
C CYS A 85 -12.23 0.81 -4.70
N ILE A 86 -13.53 0.83 -4.91
CA ILE A 86 -14.30 2.01 -5.31
C ILE A 86 -15.46 2.24 -4.34
N ASP A 87 -15.73 3.50 -4.06
CA ASP A 87 -17.01 3.98 -3.57
C ASP A 87 -17.78 4.49 -4.80
N SER A 88 -18.59 3.63 -5.39
CA SER A 88 -19.28 3.93 -6.64
C SER A 88 -20.38 4.98 -6.46
N ALA A 89 -20.94 5.10 -5.27
CA ALA A 89 -21.94 6.12 -4.96
C ALA A 89 -21.38 7.55 -5.11
N ARG A 90 -20.08 7.72 -4.83
CA ARG A 90 -19.39 9.02 -4.93
C ARG A 90 -18.35 9.06 -6.05
N GLY A 91 -18.16 7.96 -6.77
CA GLY A 91 -17.24 7.87 -7.92
C GLY A 91 -15.76 8.04 -7.55
N ARG A 92 -15.36 7.65 -6.34
CA ARG A 92 -13.99 7.81 -5.83
C ARG A 92 -13.34 6.49 -5.45
N LYS A 93 -12.02 6.47 -5.49
CA LYS A 93 -11.24 5.33 -5.00
C LYS A 93 -11.26 5.27 -3.47
N VAL A 94 -11.17 4.06 -2.96
CA VAL A 94 -10.96 3.78 -1.55
C VAL A 94 -9.97 2.61 -1.47
N HIS A 95 -9.10 2.61 -0.48
CA HIS A 95 -8.22 1.47 -0.24
C HIS A 95 -8.47 0.88 1.14
N ILE A 96 -8.41 -0.44 1.22
CA ILE A 96 -8.52 -1.19 2.48
C ILE A 96 -7.25 -2.01 2.67
N LEU A 97 -6.56 -1.76 3.77
CA LEU A 97 -5.44 -2.58 4.21
C LEU A 97 -5.98 -3.85 4.86
N CYS A 98 -5.56 -4.99 4.34
CA CYS A 98 -5.83 -6.31 4.92
C CYS A 98 -4.59 -6.77 5.66
N TYR A 99 -4.69 -6.98 6.96
CA TYR A 99 -3.56 -7.47 7.77
C TYR A 99 -3.83 -8.86 8.35
N LEU A 100 -2.75 -9.61 8.57
CA LEU A 100 -2.75 -10.89 9.30
C LEU A 100 -3.76 -11.92 8.74
N CYS A 101 -4.01 -11.86 7.43
CA CYS A 101 -4.94 -12.75 6.72
C CYS A 101 -4.50 -14.22 6.90
N GLN A 102 -5.40 -15.07 7.40
CA GLN A 102 -5.10 -16.46 7.70
C GLN A 102 -5.34 -17.39 6.52
N ASN A 103 -6.32 -17.04 5.68
CA ASN A 103 -6.73 -17.84 4.51
C ASN A 103 -6.69 -16.96 3.25
N PRO A 104 -5.49 -16.62 2.76
CA PRO A 104 -5.32 -15.71 1.60
C PRO A 104 -6.02 -16.20 0.34
N ASP A 105 -6.20 -17.50 0.16
CA ASP A 105 -6.90 -18.11 -0.97
C ASP A 105 -8.36 -17.62 -1.10
N ARG A 106 -8.99 -17.23 0.00
CA ARG A 106 -10.35 -16.67 -0.01
C ARG A 106 -10.43 -15.29 -0.70
N LEU A 107 -9.33 -14.57 -0.75
CA LEU A 107 -9.20 -13.30 -1.45
C LEU A 107 -8.65 -13.43 -2.88
N GLU A 108 -8.18 -14.63 -3.27
CA GLU A 108 -7.58 -14.87 -4.59
C GLU A 108 -8.53 -14.47 -5.73
N GLY A 109 -9.82 -14.79 -5.61
CA GLY A 109 -10.83 -14.42 -6.61
C GLY A 109 -10.99 -12.90 -6.78
N VAL A 110 -10.85 -12.12 -5.71
CA VAL A 110 -10.86 -10.64 -5.76
C VAL A 110 -9.59 -10.15 -6.44
N PHE A 111 -8.44 -10.59 -6.00
CA PHE A 111 -7.15 -10.19 -6.54
C PHE A 111 -6.99 -10.55 -8.02
N LYS A 112 -7.40 -11.75 -8.41
CA LYS A 112 -7.37 -12.21 -9.82
C LYS A 112 -8.18 -11.29 -10.72
N ARG A 113 -9.43 -10.96 -10.35
CA ARG A 113 -10.28 -10.04 -11.12
C ARG A 113 -9.67 -8.65 -11.25
N THR A 114 -9.17 -8.09 -10.15
CA THR A 114 -8.51 -6.77 -10.15
C THR A 114 -7.24 -6.80 -11.00
N LYS A 115 -6.43 -7.86 -10.89
CA LYS A 115 -5.23 -8.06 -11.70
C LYS A 115 -5.55 -8.07 -13.19
N GLU A 116 -6.54 -8.85 -13.62
CA GLU A 116 -6.96 -8.94 -15.02
C GLU A 116 -7.46 -7.59 -15.56
N ARG A 117 -8.22 -6.85 -14.74
CA ARG A 117 -8.71 -5.50 -15.11
C ARG A 117 -7.55 -4.49 -15.23
N ARG A 118 -6.57 -4.54 -14.29
CA ARG A 118 -5.36 -3.73 -14.39
C ARG A 118 -4.55 -4.06 -15.63
N GLN A 119 -4.37 -5.35 -15.97
CA GLN A 119 -3.63 -5.78 -17.14
C GLN A 119 -4.26 -5.24 -18.43
N ARG A 120 -5.59 -5.32 -18.55
CA ARG A 120 -6.29 -4.74 -19.71
C ARG A 120 -6.11 -3.22 -19.79
N ALA A 121 -6.28 -2.51 -18.68
CA ALA A 121 -6.09 -1.06 -18.66
C ALA A 121 -4.64 -0.66 -18.96
N ALA A 122 -3.66 -1.38 -18.39
CA ALA A 122 -2.23 -1.15 -18.65
C ALA A 122 -1.86 -1.36 -20.10
N ALA A 123 -2.36 -2.40 -20.74
CA ALA A 123 -2.15 -2.67 -22.17
C ALA A 123 -2.70 -1.53 -23.04
N LEU A 124 -3.91 -1.04 -22.73
CA LEU A 124 -4.51 0.10 -23.43
C LEU A 124 -3.70 1.40 -23.21
N MET A 125 -3.28 1.67 -21.96
CA MET A 125 -2.44 2.82 -21.64
C MET A 125 -1.12 2.77 -22.42
N LEU A 126 -0.44 1.62 -22.38
CA LEU A 126 0.83 1.43 -23.10
C LEU A 126 0.65 1.62 -24.61
N GLN A 127 -0.38 1.02 -25.19
CA GLN A 127 -0.67 1.20 -26.62
C GLN A 127 -0.87 2.68 -26.99
N LYS A 128 -1.59 3.44 -26.16
CA LYS A 128 -1.80 4.89 -26.40
C LYS A 128 -0.51 5.68 -26.26
N VAL A 129 0.35 5.34 -25.27
CA VAL A 129 1.65 5.99 -25.08
C VAL A 129 2.57 5.69 -26.26
N MET A 130 2.64 4.47 -26.75
CA MET A 130 3.47 4.06 -27.90
C MET A 130 3.10 4.74 -29.21
N ARG A 131 1.87 5.25 -29.34
CA ARG A 131 1.47 6.09 -30.50
C ARG A 131 2.05 7.49 -30.45
N GLN A 132 2.46 7.95 -29.26
CA GLN A 132 2.95 9.31 -29.02
C GLN A 132 4.46 9.33 -28.79
N TYR A 133 5.02 8.25 -28.26
CA TYR A 133 6.43 8.14 -27.86
C TYR A 133 7.01 6.81 -28.33
N PRO A 134 8.20 6.77 -28.95
CA PRO A 134 8.83 5.57 -29.46
C PRO A 134 9.48 4.74 -28.31
N ILE A 135 8.65 4.24 -27.40
CA ILE A 135 9.03 3.23 -26.40
C ILE A 135 8.48 1.87 -26.79
N THR A 136 9.07 0.81 -26.26
CA THR A 136 8.64 -0.57 -26.55
C THR A 136 8.07 -1.26 -25.31
N PRO A 137 7.24 -2.32 -25.48
CA PRO A 137 6.77 -3.12 -24.36
C PRO A 137 7.90 -3.68 -23.50
N ASP A 138 9.05 -4.04 -24.12
CA ASP A 138 10.21 -4.55 -23.38
C ASP A 138 10.85 -3.52 -22.46
N MET A 139 10.86 -2.25 -22.85
CA MET A 139 11.35 -1.17 -21.98
C MET A 139 10.50 -1.06 -20.71
N VAL A 140 9.18 -1.15 -20.85
CA VAL A 140 8.25 -1.09 -19.72
C VAL A 140 8.32 -2.37 -18.89
N SER A 141 8.40 -3.55 -19.53
CA SER A 141 8.49 -4.84 -18.84
C SER A 141 9.74 -4.95 -17.97
N ARG A 142 10.87 -4.42 -18.42
CA ARG A 142 12.10 -4.34 -17.59
C ARG A 142 11.88 -3.54 -16.30
N ARG A 143 11.09 -2.45 -16.36
CA ARG A 143 10.79 -1.63 -15.18
C ARG A 143 9.73 -2.26 -14.28
N ALA A 144 8.87 -3.11 -14.84
CA ALA A 144 7.85 -3.88 -14.11
C ALA A 144 8.34 -5.26 -13.65
N GLN A 145 9.64 -5.57 -13.81
CA GLN A 145 10.17 -6.89 -13.44
C GLN A 145 10.01 -7.17 -11.94
N GLY A 146 9.32 -8.27 -11.62
CA GLY A 146 8.95 -8.65 -10.27
C GLY A 146 7.55 -8.22 -9.85
N SER A 147 6.94 -7.25 -10.54
CA SER A 147 5.59 -6.81 -10.26
C SER A 147 4.53 -7.76 -10.82
N THR A 148 3.41 -7.88 -10.10
CA THR A 148 2.24 -8.66 -10.54
C THR A 148 1.49 -7.98 -11.68
N ASN A 149 1.72 -6.68 -11.90
CA ASN A 149 1.09 -5.86 -12.93
C ASN A 149 2.04 -4.78 -13.49
N ILE A 150 1.67 -4.21 -14.64
CA ILE A 150 2.25 -2.96 -15.12
C ILE A 150 1.44 -1.79 -14.52
N TYR A 151 2.12 -0.87 -13.85
CA TYR A 151 1.56 0.36 -13.30
C TYR A 151 2.01 1.57 -14.12
N LYS A 152 1.34 2.72 -13.94
CA LYS A 152 1.66 3.97 -14.67
C LYS A 152 3.11 4.40 -14.45
N GLN A 153 3.65 4.23 -13.25
CA GLN A 153 5.04 4.56 -12.93
C GLN A 153 6.05 3.71 -13.69
N HIS A 154 5.75 2.46 -14.04
CA HIS A 154 6.62 1.65 -14.89
C HIS A 154 6.68 2.19 -16.33
N ILE A 155 5.54 2.66 -16.86
CA ILE A 155 5.48 3.30 -18.18
C ILE A 155 6.26 4.62 -18.14
N MET A 156 6.05 5.44 -17.11
CA MET A 156 6.78 6.69 -16.93
C MET A 156 8.28 6.49 -16.77
N HIS A 157 8.70 5.43 -16.08
CA HIS A 157 10.12 5.12 -15.92
C HIS A 157 10.75 4.73 -17.25
N ALA A 158 10.03 4.00 -18.11
CA ALA A 158 10.50 3.71 -19.47
C ALA A 158 10.62 4.99 -20.32
N LEU A 159 9.69 5.94 -20.16
CA LEU A 159 9.78 7.27 -20.80
C LEU A 159 10.96 8.10 -20.28
N LEU A 160 11.25 8.02 -18.99
CA LEU A 160 12.41 8.65 -18.36
C LEU A 160 13.72 8.07 -18.90
N ASP A 161 13.84 6.74 -18.99
CA ASP A 161 14.99 6.07 -19.58
C ASP A 161 15.23 6.45 -21.06
N ALA A 162 14.14 6.68 -21.78
CA ALA A 162 14.17 7.11 -23.17
C ALA A 162 14.43 8.62 -23.34
N GLY A 163 14.56 9.37 -22.23
CA GLY A 163 14.86 10.82 -22.25
C GLY A 163 13.68 11.74 -22.53
N TYR A 164 12.43 11.24 -22.45
CA TYR A 164 11.22 12.07 -22.70
C TYR A 164 10.78 12.87 -21.48
N THR A 165 11.29 12.55 -20.30
CA THR A 165 11.05 13.26 -19.05
C THR A 165 12.24 13.08 -18.12
N ASN A 166 12.38 13.96 -17.14
CA ASN A 166 13.37 13.84 -16.05
C ASN A 166 12.72 13.45 -14.71
N GLU A 167 11.41 13.22 -14.68
CA GLU A 167 10.65 12.89 -13.48
C GLU A 167 9.51 11.90 -13.77
N ILE A 168 9.14 11.12 -12.74
CA ILE A 168 8.04 10.14 -12.85
C ILE A 168 6.66 10.83 -12.73
N PHE A 169 6.52 11.79 -11.82
CA PHE A 169 5.23 12.43 -11.49
C PHE A 169 5.21 13.93 -11.78
N GLY A 170 5.46 14.30 -13.02
CA GLY A 170 5.44 15.66 -13.48
C GLY A 170 4.34 15.97 -14.51
N ASP A 171 4.61 16.96 -15.34
CA ASP A 171 3.64 17.41 -16.34
C ASP A 171 3.36 16.34 -17.40
N LEU A 172 4.38 15.56 -17.80
CA LEU A 172 4.17 14.46 -18.73
C LEU A 172 3.26 13.37 -18.12
N PHE A 173 3.44 13.02 -16.84
CA PHE A 173 2.52 12.09 -16.16
C PHE A 173 1.09 12.61 -16.18
N ARG A 174 0.89 13.90 -15.91
CA ARG A 174 -0.43 14.52 -15.91
C ARG A 174 -1.05 14.52 -17.29
N SER A 175 -0.31 14.92 -18.32
CA SER A 175 -0.79 14.96 -19.71
C SER A 175 -1.17 13.58 -20.27
N LEU A 176 -0.51 12.50 -19.78
CA LEU A 176 -0.81 11.14 -20.21
C LEU A 176 -1.91 10.49 -19.38
N PHE A 177 -1.90 10.65 -18.05
CA PHE A 177 -2.67 9.79 -17.13
C PHE A 177 -3.67 10.51 -16.23
N HIS A 178 -3.91 11.82 -16.44
CA HIS A 178 -4.98 12.49 -15.71
C HIS A 178 -6.35 11.86 -16.04
N PRO A 179 -7.22 11.57 -15.04
CA PRO A 179 -8.45 10.78 -15.27
C PRO A 179 -9.43 11.38 -16.30
N ARG A 180 -9.48 12.69 -16.44
CA ARG A 180 -10.40 13.39 -17.37
C ARG A 180 -9.72 13.79 -18.68
N GLU A 181 -8.45 14.21 -18.65
CA GLU A 181 -7.77 14.91 -19.73
C GLU A 181 -6.56 14.14 -20.28
N GLY A 182 -6.15 13.08 -19.60
CA GLY A 182 -4.96 12.32 -19.98
C GLY A 182 -5.12 11.57 -21.29
N SER A 183 -4.23 11.85 -22.25
CA SER A 183 -4.27 11.30 -23.61
C SER A 183 -4.13 9.77 -23.66
N ALA A 184 -3.49 9.18 -22.65
CA ALA A 184 -3.28 7.74 -22.54
C ALA A 184 -4.06 7.09 -21.38
N TYR A 185 -4.90 7.83 -20.67
CA TYR A 185 -5.65 7.26 -19.54
C TYR A 185 -6.57 6.11 -19.97
N ALA A 186 -6.60 5.08 -19.13
CA ALA A 186 -7.62 4.04 -19.13
C ALA A 186 -8.01 3.74 -17.68
N SER A 187 -9.32 3.65 -17.41
CA SER A 187 -9.85 3.34 -16.09
C SER A 187 -9.63 1.86 -15.74
N VAL A 188 -9.46 1.58 -14.46
CA VAL A 188 -9.52 0.24 -13.89
C VAL A 188 -10.80 0.12 -13.08
N GLU A 189 -11.56 -0.92 -13.30
CA GLU A 189 -12.72 -1.25 -12.48
C GLU A 189 -12.27 -1.96 -11.21
N TYR A 190 -12.67 -1.43 -10.06
CA TYR A 190 -12.38 -1.99 -8.75
C TYR A 190 -13.64 -2.59 -8.10
N PRO A 191 -13.50 -3.52 -7.14
CA PRO A 191 -14.63 -3.99 -6.34
C PRO A 191 -15.20 -2.86 -5.47
N GLU A 192 -16.48 -2.95 -5.13
CA GLU A 192 -17.12 -2.02 -4.20
C GLU A 192 -16.54 -2.16 -2.80
N VAL A 193 -16.25 -1.05 -2.14
CA VAL A 193 -15.56 -1.05 -0.84
C VAL A 193 -16.36 -1.79 0.23
N THR A 194 -17.68 -1.69 0.22
CA THR A 194 -18.59 -2.37 1.15
C THR A 194 -18.58 -3.89 1.04
N GLU A 195 -18.15 -4.43 -0.12
CA GLU A 195 -18.01 -5.88 -0.29
C GLU A 195 -16.70 -6.44 0.26
N ILE A 196 -15.69 -5.57 0.46
CA ILE A 196 -14.33 -6.03 0.77
C ILE A 196 -14.14 -6.31 2.25
N VAL A 197 -14.69 -5.50 3.15
CA VAL A 197 -14.54 -5.70 4.59
C VAL A 197 -15.05 -7.09 5.02
N PRO A 198 -16.26 -7.55 4.65
CA PRO A 198 -16.72 -8.89 4.96
C PRO A 198 -15.80 -9.99 4.37
N LYS A 199 -15.31 -9.81 3.13
CA LYS A 199 -14.41 -10.79 2.50
C LYS A 199 -13.06 -10.92 3.22
N ILE A 200 -12.54 -9.81 3.76
CA ILE A 200 -11.33 -9.85 4.59
C ILE A 200 -11.59 -10.67 5.86
N HIS A 201 -12.73 -10.48 6.51
CA HIS A 201 -13.10 -11.27 7.69
C HIS A 201 -13.30 -12.75 7.38
N GLU A 202 -13.95 -13.09 6.27
CA GLU A 202 -14.07 -14.47 5.79
C GLU A 202 -12.68 -15.11 5.59
N ALA A 203 -11.70 -14.33 5.17
CA ALA A 203 -10.32 -14.75 5.03
C ALA A 203 -9.55 -14.77 6.36
N GLY A 204 -10.17 -14.36 7.48
CA GLY A 204 -9.56 -14.29 8.81
C GLY A 204 -8.54 -13.17 8.95
N GLY A 205 -8.67 -12.10 8.18
CA GLY A 205 -7.85 -10.90 8.24
C GLY A 205 -8.50 -9.77 9.02
N LEU A 206 -7.74 -8.69 9.25
CA LEU A 206 -8.21 -7.42 9.79
C LEU A 206 -8.36 -6.40 8.65
N ALA A 207 -9.48 -5.69 8.63
CA ALA A 207 -9.80 -4.66 7.64
C ALA A 207 -9.55 -3.26 8.21
N VAL A 208 -8.63 -2.52 7.63
CA VAL A 208 -8.27 -1.15 8.06
C VAL A 208 -8.42 -0.20 6.89
N LEU A 209 -9.18 0.90 7.06
CA LEU A 209 -9.30 1.92 6.03
C LEU A 209 -7.96 2.64 5.85
N ALA A 210 -7.41 2.61 4.65
CA ALA A 210 -6.15 3.25 4.30
C ALA A 210 -6.34 4.76 4.04
N HIS A 211 -5.41 5.56 4.51
CA HIS A 211 -5.21 6.98 4.17
C HIS A 211 -6.47 7.76 3.73
N PRO A 212 -7.47 7.96 4.59
CA PRO A 212 -8.74 8.61 4.20
C PRO A 212 -8.57 9.97 3.52
N ALA A 213 -7.54 10.73 3.91
CA ALA A 213 -7.22 12.03 3.32
C ALA A 213 -6.86 11.97 1.82
N VAL A 214 -6.32 10.84 1.36
CA VAL A 214 -5.82 10.72 -0.03
C VAL A 214 -6.92 10.76 -1.06
N TYR A 215 -8.06 10.18 -0.73
CA TYR A 215 -9.22 10.05 -1.62
C TYR A 215 -10.47 10.76 -1.07
N ASP A 216 -10.31 11.57 0.00
CA ASP A 216 -11.42 12.23 0.70
C ASP A 216 -12.52 11.24 1.12
N SER A 217 -12.10 10.11 1.72
CA SER A 217 -12.95 8.97 2.04
C SER A 217 -13.35 8.89 3.53
N TYR A 218 -13.42 10.02 4.22
CA TYR A 218 -13.74 10.06 5.65
C TYR A 218 -15.14 9.56 5.98
N ASP A 219 -16.12 9.87 5.16
CA ASP A 219 -17.52 9.44 5.31
C ASP A 219 -17.73 7.93 5.12
N VAL A 220 -16.81 7.28 4.38
CA VAL A 220 -16.84 5.81 4.23
C VAL A 220 -16.57 5.10 5.56
N MET A 221 -15.90 5.74 6.52
CA MET A 221 -15.64 5.14 7.84
C MET A 221 -16.93 4.71 8.53
N GLU A 222 -17.93 5.60 8.58
CA GLU A 222 -19.23 5.31 9.23
C GLU A 222 -19.99 4.19 8.49
N GLU A 223 -19.92 4.17 7.17
CA GLU A 223 -20.58 3.14 6.35
C GLU A 223 -19.96 1.75 6.53
N LEU A 224 -18.64 1.69 6.83
CA LEU A 224 -17.93 0.43 7.03
C LEU A 224 -18.02 -0.09 8.47
N LEU A 225 -18.38 0.72 9.46
CA LEU A 225 -18.56 0.28 10.86
C LEU A 225 -19.48 -0.91 11.00
N PRO A 226 -20.74 -0.88 10.47
CA PRO A 226 -21.68 -2.02 10.60
C PRO A 226 -21.20 -3.26 9.84
N LEU A 227 -20.26 -3.12 8.90
CA LEU A 227 -19.64 -4.22 8.16
C LEU A 227 -18.43 -4.81 8.89
N GLY A 228 -18.03 -4.20 10.03
CA GLY A 228 -16.97 -4.70 10.89
C GLY A 228 -15.59 -4.09 10.61
N LEU A 229 -15.52 -2.82 10.18
CA LEU A 229 -14.23 -2.14 10.07
C LEU A 229 -13.42 -2.29 11.36
N ASP A 230 -12.18 -2.80 11.26
CA ASP A 230 -11.32 -3.05 12.42
C ASP A 230 -10.47 -1.85 12.82
N GLY A 231 -10.15 -0.98 11.88
CA GLY A 231 -9.27 0.16 12.15
C GLY A 231 -9.23 1.19 11.02
N VAL A 232 -8.49 2.26 11.29
CA VAL A 232 -8.24 3.35 10.33
C VAL A 232 -6.76 3.69 10.36
N GLU A 233 -6.19 4.01 9.21
CA GLU A 233 -4.84 4.58 9.12
C GLU A 233 -4.89 6.06 9.50
N VAL A 234 -4.46 6.32 10.75
CA VAL A 234 -4.52 7.63 11.40
C VAL A 234 -3.30 8.48 11.05
N TRP A 235 -2.12 7.85 10.92
CA TRP A 235 -0.87 8.55 10.65
C TRP A 235 -0.36 8.22 9.24
N HIS A 236 -0.44 9.21 8.34
CA HIS A 236 -0.04 9.06 6.95
C HIS A 236 0.62 10.36 6.44
N PRO A 237 1.65 10.31 5.55
CA PRO A 237 2.38 11.51 5.09
C PRO A 237 1.53 12.55 4.34
N ARG A 238 0.37 12.15 3.83
CA ARG A 238 -0.56 13.03 3.09
C ARG A 238 -1.77 13.49 3.89
N ASN A 239 -1.77 13.26 5.19
CA ASN A 239 -2.79 13.80 6.08
C ASN A 239 -2.77 15.33 6.12
N HIS A 240 -3.93 15.92 6.32
CA HIS A 240 -4.03 17.31 6.76
C HIS A 240 -3.61 17.44 8.23
N PRO A 241 -3.21 18.64 8.68
CA PRO A 241 -2.72 18.83 10.06
C PRO A 241 -3.66 18.33 11.15
N ASP A 242 -4.97 18.44 10.94
CA ASP A 242 -6.00 18.11 11.94
C ASP A 242 -6.46 16.61 11.84
N ASP A 243 -6.07 15.89 10.78
CA ASP A 243 -6.49 14.51 10.56
C ASP A 243 -6.08 13.55 11.69
N PRO A 244 -4.85 13.61 12.23
CA PRO A 244 -4.47 12.67 13.28
C PRO A 244 -5.36 12.76 14.52
N GLU A 245 -5.77 13.97 14.91
CA GLU A 245 -6.67 14.16 16.06
C GLU A 245 -8.08 13.70 15.75
N ARG A 246 -8.64 14.11 14.60
CA ARG A 246 -9.96 13.73 14.12
C ARG A 246 -10.10 12.22 13.98
N LEU A 247 -9.17 11.56 13.29
CA LEU A 247 -9.20 10.12 13.06
C LEU A 247 -8.98 9.33 14.34
N SER A 248 -8.07 9.78 15.22
CA SER A 248 -7.89 9.17 16.55
C SER A 248 -9.14 9.30 17.42
N GLY A 249 -9.84 10.43 17.35
CA GLY A 249 -11.12 10.65 18.03
C GLY A 249 -12.16 9.61 17.59
N PHE A 250 -12.35 9.49 16.30
CA PHE A 250 -13.25 8.49 15.71
C PHE A 250 -12.88 7.06 16.11
N CYS A 251 -11.60 6.71 16.03
CA CYS A 251 -11.15 5.38 16.42
C CYS A 251 -11.40 5.06 17.90
N ARG A 252 -11.16 6.03 18.80
CA ARG A 252 -11.45 5.84 20.23
C ARG A 252 -12.94 5.67 20.51
N GLU A 253 -13.79 6.45 19.87
CA GLU A 253 -15.25 6.39 20.03
C GLU A 253 -15.80 5.00 19.64
N HIS A 254 -15.28 4.43 18.55
CA HIS A 254 -15.76 3.15 18.00
C HIS A 254 -14.88 1.94 18.36
N GLY A 255 -13.88 2.11 19.22
CA GLY A 255 -12.99 1.02 19.64
C GLY A 255 -12.17 0.41 18.50
N LEU A 256 -11.81 1.23 17.50
CA LEU A 256 -11.04 0.82 16.32
C LEU A 256 -9.54 0.85 16.59
N ILE A 257 -8.81 0.04 15.82
CA ILE A 257 -7.36 0.04 15.77
C ILE A 257 -6.89 1.30 15.03
N MET A 258 -5.83 1.92 15.55
CA MET A 258 -5.18 3.07 14.92
C MET A 258 -3.86 2.62 14.31
N THR A 259 -3.73 2.68 12.98
CA THR A 259 -2.49 2.37 12.30
C THR A 259 -1.83 3.61 11.72
N GLY A 260 -0.59 3.48 11.32
CA GLY A 260 0.15 4.47 10.56
C GLY A 260 1.22 3.80 9.73
N GLY A 261 1.51 4.40 8.60
CA GLY A 261 2.53 3.95 7.69
C GLY A 261 2.94 5.04 6.71
N THR A 262 4.07 4.83 6.05
CA THR A 262 4.62 5.83 5.12
C THR A 262 4.03 5.75 3.73
N ASP A 263 3.27 4.70 3.41
CA ASP A 263 2.87 4.42 2.02
C ASP A 263 4.12 4.43 1.11
N PHE A 264 5.16 3.73 1.58
CA PHE A 264 6.49 3.73 0.96
C PHE A 264 6.46 3.08 -0.42
N HIS A 265 6.88 3.82 -1.43
CA HIS A 265 7.03 3.33 -2.81
C HIS A 265 8.46 3.47 -3.37
N GLY A 266 9.42 3.87 -2.52
CA GLY A 266 10.80 4.14 -2.96
C GLY A 266 10.87 5.33 -3.90
N LEU A 267 11.38 5.11 -5.13
CA LEU A 267 11.48 6.14 -6.17
C LEU A 267 10.12 6.52 -6.80
N TYR A 268 9.10 5.68 -6.62
CA TYR A 268 7.79 5.87 -7.24
C TYR A 268 6.85 6.68 -6.35
N THR A 269 7.32 7.83 -5.88
CA THR A 269 6.56 8.80 -5.10
C THR A 269 6.76 10.21 -5.63
N LYS A 270 5.73 11.04 -5.51
CA LYS A 270 5.80 12.46 -5.91
C LYS A 270 6.65 13.28 -4.94
N LYS A 271 6.58 12.95 -3.65
CA LYS A 271 7.40 13.54 -2.59
C LYS A 271 8.07 12.40 -1.83
N PRO A 272 9.35 12.52 -1.46
CA PRO A 272 10.00 11.48 -0.67
C PRO A 272 9.24 11.17 0.61
N ASN A 273 8.86 9.91 0.78
CA ASN A 273 8.26 9.37 2.01
C ASN A 273 9.21 8.29 2.56
N PRO A 274 10.26 8.69 3.29
CA PRO A 274 11.19 7.71 3.83
C PRO A 274 10.50 6.77 4.81
N LEU A 275 10.82 5.48 4.72
CA LEU A 275 10.31 4.45 5.61
C LEU A 275 10.46 4.87 7.08
N GLY A 276 9.44 4.63 7.90
CA GLY A 276 9.45 4.96 9.33
C GLY A 276 9.15 6.42 9.67
N THR A 277 8.77 7.26 8.71
CA THR A 277 8.39 8.66 8.98
C THR A 277 6.97 8.81 9.52
N CYS A 278 6.09 7.86 9.23
CA CYS A 278 4.79 7.70 9.86
C CYS A 278 4.72 6.28 10.43
N THR A 279 4.32 6.14 11.70
CA THR A 279 4.44 4.87 12.41
C THR A 279 3.25 4.58 13.30
N THR A 280 3.09 3.30 13.59
CA THR A 280 2.12 2.74 14.53
C THR A 280 2.82 2.42 15.85
N GLY A 281 2.21 2.71 16.99
CA GLY A 281 2.72 2.34 18.31
C GLY A 281 2.61 0.83 18.57
N ASP A 282 3.50 0.31 19.43
CA ASP A 282 3.51 -1.11 19.80
C ASP A 282 2.18 -1.58 20.42
N ASP A 283 1.50 -0.72 21.18
CA ASP A 283 0.20 -0.99 21.77
C ASP A 283 -0.85 -1.35 20.72
N GLN A 284 -0.84 -0.63 19.58
CA GLN A 284 -1.75 -0.87 18.48
C GLN A 284 -1.37 -2.16 17.70
N VAL A 285 -0.09 -2.42 17.52
CA VAL A 285 0.40 -3.66 16.92
C VAL A 285 -0.04 -4.88 17.76
N GLU A 286 0.09 -4.78 19.08
CA GLU A 286 -0.38 -5.83 19.99
C GLU A 286 -1.92 -5.97 19.98
N LEU A 287 -2.64 -4.85 19.86
CA LEU A 287 -4.10 -4.87 19.72
C LEU A 287 -4.54 -5.59 18.43
N MET A 288 -3.85 -5.32 17.30
CA MET A 288 -4.07 -6.02 16.02
C MET A 288 -3.90 -7.54 16.20
N LYS A 289 -2.80 -7.97 16.79
CA LYS A 289 -2.53 -9.40 17.01
C LYS A 289 -3.62 -10.05 17.87
N LYS A 290 -4.00 -9.43 18.98
CA LYS A 290 -5.06 -9.92 19.88
C LYS A 290 -6.42 -10.00 19.16
N ARG A 291 -6.77 -9.02 18.33
CA ARG A 291 -8.03 -9.03 17.58
C ARG A 291 -8.04 -10.14 16.54
N CYS A 292 -6.95 -10.33 15.81
CA CYS A 292 -6.80 -11.43 14.87
C CYS A 292 -6.91 -12.81 15.56
N GLU A 293 -6.30 -12.99 16.75
CA GLU A 293 -6.44 -14.23 17.53
C GLU A 293 -7.90 -14.50 17.95
N LYS A 294 -8.66 -13.47 18.28
CA LYS A 294 -10.09 -13.59 18.58
C LYS A 294 -10.88 -14.10 17.38
N TYR A 295 -10.65 -13.56 16.19
CA TYR A 295 -11.28 -14.04 14.96
C TYR A 295 -10.90 -15.50 14.66
N ARG A 296 -9.63 -15.85 14.84
CA ARG A 296 -9.14 -17.22 14.68
C ARG A 296 -9.88 -18.25 15.57
N LYS A 297 -10.27 -17.86 16.77
CA LYS A 297 -11.02 -18.74 17.70
C LYS A 297 -12.51 -18.85 17.32
N GLN A 298 -13.06 -17.87 16.63
CA GLN A 298 -14.46 -17.82 16.21
C GLN A 298 -14.72 -18.48 14.85
N THR A 299 -13.71 -18.58 13.99
CA THR A 299 -13.82 -19.22 12.68
C THR A 299 -13.51 -20.72 12.84
N PRO A 300 -14.49 -21.64 12.63
CA PRO A 300 -14.21 -23.07 12.66
C PRO A 300 -13.12 -23.39 11.62
N ARG A 301 -12.12 -24.18 12.01
CA ARG A 301 -11.19 -24.75 11.04
C ARG A 301 -12.02 -25.54 10.05
N ALA A 302 -11.95 -25.18 8.76
CA ALA A 302 -12.40 -26.07 7.72
C ALA A 302 -11.56 -27.35 7.89
N ASP A 303 -12.24 -28.42 8.27
CA ASP A 303 -11.62 -29.74 8.48
C ASP A 303 -10.83 -30.09 7.22
N LYS A 304 -9.59 -30.51 7.44
CA LYS A 304 -8.77 -31.15 6.43
C LYS A 304 -9.52 -32.39 5.96
N GLN A 305 -10.22 -32.30 4.85
CA GLN A 305 -10.59 -33.45 4.03
C GLN A 305 -9.55 -33.64 2.95
#